data_d56ce58e95e7be5b45cae538f7f248d2
#
_entry.id   d56ce58e95e7be5b45cae538f7f248d2
#
_cell.length_a   1.000
_cell.length_b   1.000
_cell.length_c   1.000
_cell.angle_alpha   90.00
_cell.angle_beta   90.00
_cell.angle_gamma   90.00
#
_symmetry.space_group_name_H-M   'P 1'
#
loop_
_entity.id
_entity.type
_entity.pdbx_description
1 polymer ?
#
loop_
_entity_poly.entity_id
_entity_poly.type
_entity_poly.pdbx_seq_one_letter_code
_entity_poly.pdbx_strand_id
1 'polypeptide(L)'
;MAERFEIVEKALLKLLEEKKYATLRDILTTMNPMDVAGLFDGLEEKQIPVMFRLLPKEQAAETFVEMEPEAQQLLIQGFSDNELREVLDELYVDDAADLVEEMPANVVRRILTQADPEMRSSINQILRYPENSAGALMTMEYVSLRLDMTVEESILRIRRQGVDKETIYTCYVLSADRTLQGIVTVKDLLLAESDDTEIKEIMTENVISVTTQDDQEEVAKMFSKYNFLALPVVDTEKRMVGIVTFDDAMDVMEEEATEDMEIMAAMTPSEKSYLKSTPFDLYKHRIPWLMLLMVSATFTGMIISSFESALALLPALTAFIPMLMDTGGNCGSQSSVTVIRALSLDELELSDVFTVLWKEVRTAVLCGISLAAVCFLKVLLVDRLLMHNESISLSVDLVICLALGVTVVMAKMVGCTLPLLAKRLGFDPAVMASPFITTIVDALSLLVYFLFAKTILGL
;
A
#
# COMPACT_ATOMS: atom_id res chain seq x y z
N MET A 1 11.29 -18.82 -11.81
CA MET A 1 10.14 -19.42 -11.11
C MET A 1 8.95 -19.55 -12.06
N ALA A 2 8.53 -18.50 -12.75
CA ALA A 2 7.37 -18.53 -13.67
C ALA A 2 7.36 -19.68 -14.72
N GLU A 3 8.48 -19.97 -15.39
CA GLU A 3 8.58 -21.09 -16.35
C GLU A 3 8.35 -22.48 -15.73
N ARG A 4 8.76 -22.65 -14.47
CA ARG A 4 8.51 -23.92 -13.74
C ARG A 4 7.05 -24.07 -13.35
N PHE A 5 6.41 -22.98 -12.93
CA PHE A 5 5.01 -22.94 -12.55
C PHE A 5 4.12 -23.28 -13.76
N GLU A 6 4.37 -22.66 -14.91
CA GLU A 6 3.63 -22.94 -16.17
C GLU A 6 3.74 -24.41 -16.64
N ILE A 7 4.90 -25.05 -16.42
CA ILE A 7 5.09 -26.48 -16.74
C ILE A 7 4.26 -27.37 -15.80
N VAL A 8 4.26 -27.03 -14.49
CA VAL A 8 3.48 -27.77 -13.47
C VAL A 8 2.00 -27.61 -13.74
N GLU A 9 1.52 -26.40 -13.97
CA GLU A 9 0.13 -26.09 -14.32
C GLU A 9 -0.35 -26.91 -15.51
N LYS A 10 0.38 -26.89 -16.64
CA LYS A 10 0.06 -27.69 -17.83
C LYS A 10 0.02 -29.20 -17.55
N ALA A 11 0.93 -29.67 -16.68
CA ALA A 11 0.94 -31.11 -16.32
C ALA A 11 -0.27 -31.47 -15.45
N LEU A 12 -0.65 -30.60 -14.50
CA LEU A 12 -1.82 -30.80 -13.63
C LEU A 12 -3.13 -30.74 -14.43
N LEU A 13 -3.27 -29.77 -15.35
CA LEU A 13 -4.41 -29.67 -16.24
C LEU A 13 -4.58 -30.96 -17.08
N LYS A 14 -3.48 -31.51 -17.63
CA LYS A 14 -3.51 -32.77 -18.35
C LYS A 14 -3.92 -33.95 -17.48
N LEU A 15 -3.45 -34.03 -16.24
CA LEU A 15 -3.86 -35.08 -15.30
C LEU A 15 -5.33 -34.95 -14.92
N LEU A 16 -5.85 -33.73 -14.83
CA LEU A 16 -7.27 -33.45 -14.58
C LEU A 16 -8.13 -33.91 -15.76
N GLU A 17 -7.74 -33.60 -17.01
CA GLU A 17 -8.40 -34.08 -18.22
C GLU A 17 -8.40 -35.62 -18.34
N GLU A 18 -7.27 -36.25 -18.00
CA GLU A 18 -7.10 -37.69 -17.97
C GLU A 18 -7.81 -38.38 -16.77
N LYS A 19 -8.43 -37.57 -15.85
CA LYS A 19 -9.12 -38.02 -14.63
C LYS A 19 -8.23 -38.85 -13.68
N LYS A 20 -6.93 -38.54 -13.65
CA LYS A 20 -5.95 -39.18 -12.76
C LYS A 20 -5.93 -38.55 -11.38
N TYR A 21 -7.07 -38.58 -10.69
CA TYR A 21 -7.28 -37.86 -9.43
C TYR A 21 -6.33 -38.28 -8.30
N ALA A 22 -5.94 -39.56 -8.23
CA ALA A 22 -5.00 -40.04 -7.21
C ALA A 22 -3.62 -39.36 -7.35
N THR A 23 -3.05 -39.36 -8.57
CA THR A 23 -1.77 -38.71 -8.85
C THR A 23 -1.85 -37.21 -8.67
N LEU A 24 -3.00 -36.62 -9.06
CA LEU A 24 -3.25 -35.19 -8.91
C LEU A 24 -3.25 -34.81 -7.43
N ARG A 25 -3.97 -35.56 -6.59
CA ARG A 25 -3.98 -35.37 -5.13
C ARG A 25 -2.58 -35.49 -4.53
N ASP A 26 -1.83 -36.54 -4.90
CA ASP A 26 -0.47 -36.75 -4.37
C ASP A 26 0.45 -35.55 -4.69
N ILE A 27 0.31 -34.93 -5.87
CA ILE A 27 1.09 -33.76 -6.25
C ILE A 27 0.62 -32.54 -5.45
N LEU A 28 -0.68 -32.25 -5.46
CA LEU A 28 -1.25 -31.09 -4.76
C LEU A 28 -0.91 -31.07 -3.27
N THR A 29 -0.96 -32.25 -2.62
CA THR A 29 -0.62 -32.38 -1.18
C THR A 29 0.84 -32.04 -0.86
N THR A 30 1.74 -32.05 -1.83
CA THR A 30 3.15 -31.67 -1.65
C THR A 30 3.46 -30.22 -2.00
N MET A 31 2.49 -29.50 -2.54
CA MET A 31 2.64 -28.09 -2.92
C MET A 31 2.29 -27.16 -1.76
N ASN A 32 2.86 -25.96 -1.80
CA ASN A 32 2.47 -24.91 -0.87
C ASN A 32 1.04 -24.43 -1.17
N PRO A 33 0.18 -24.17 -0.17
CA PRO A 33 -1.18 -23.68 -0.35
C PRO A 33 -1.30 -22.45 -1.26
N MET A 34 -0.43 -21.46 -1.14
CA MET A 34 -0.35 -20.28 -2.00
C MET A 34 -0.11 -20.65 -3.48
N ASP A 35 0.83 -21.61 -3.74
CA ASP A 35 1.06 -22.11 -5.10
C ASP A 35 -0.15 -22.87 -5.65
N VAL A 36 -0.90 -23.57 -4.80
CA VAL A 36 -2.14 -24.27 -5.18
C VAL A 36 -3.25 -23.27 -5.49
N ALA A 37 -3.40 -22.22 -4.68
CA ALA A 37 -4.35 -21.12 -4.93
C ALA A 37 -4.08 -20.45 -6.28
N GLY A 38 -2.81 -20.10 -6.56
CA GLY A 38 -2.42 -19.55 -7.86
C GLY A 38 -2.70 -20.45 -9.06
N LEU A 39 -2.74 -21.79 -8.89
CA LEU A 39 -3.17 -22.70 -9.95
C LEU A 39 -4.68 -22.59 -10.26
N PHE A 40 -5.48 -22.25 -9.27
CA PHE A 40 -6.94 -22.12 -9.45
C PHE A 40 -7.31 -20.92 -10.33
N ASP A 41 -6.49 -19.89 -10.39
CA ASP A 41 -6.70 -18.75 -11.28
C ASP A 41 -6.68 -19.10 -12.77
N GLY A 42 -5.94 -20.15 -13.15
CA GLY A 42 -5.86 -20.68 -14.52
C GLY A 42 -6.96 -21.70 -14.88
N LEU A 43 -7.81 -22.10 -13.91
CA LEU A 43 -8.81 -23.14 -14.12
C LEU A 43 -10.14 -22.59 -14.63
N GLU A 44 -10.87 -23.42 -15.39
CA GLU A 44 -12.29 -23.15 -15.67
C GLU A 44 -13.13 -23.30 -14.39
N GLU A 45 -14.17 -22.47 -14.21
CA GLU A 45 -15.06 -22.47 -13.05
C GLU A 45 -15.56 -23.87 -12.63
N LYS A 46 -15.75 -24.77 -13.60
CA LYS A 46 -16.20 -26.15 -13.35
C LYS A 46 -15.11 -27.07 -12.79
N GLN A 47 -13.85 -26.70 -12.97
CA GLN A 47 -12.68 -27.47 -12.54
C GLN A 47 -12.29 -27.16 -11.10
N ILE A 48 -12.50 -25.92 -10.66
CA ILE A 48 -12.14 -25.44 -9.32
C ILE A 48 -12.72 -26.34 -8.21
N PRO A 49 -14.04 -26.63 -8.15
CA PRO A 49 -14.59 -27.48 -7.09
C PRO A 49 -14.07 -28.94 -7.13
N VAL A 50 -13.69 -29.42 -8.31
CA VAL A 50 -13.14 -30.77 -8.44
C VAL A 50 -11.73 -30.83 -7.88
N MET A 51 -10.90 -29.84 -8.21
CA MET A 51 -9.53 -29.75 -7.72
C MET A 51 -9.50 -29.51 -6.21
N PHE A 52 -10.33 -28.60 -5.72
CA PHE A 52 -10.43 -28.27 -4.30
C PHE A 52 -10.77 -29.49 -3.44
N ARG A 53 -11.73 -30.33 -3.86
CA ARG A 53 -12.11 -31.56 -3.14
C ARG A 53 -11.02 -32.65 -3.11
N LEU A 54 -9.91 -32.46 -3.82
CA LEU A 54 -8.77 -33.37 -3.75
C LEU A 54 -7.81 -33.02 -2.61
N LEU A 55 -7.87 -31.81 -2.10
CA LEU A 55 -7.00 -31.33 -1.02
C LEU A 55 -7.38 -31.98 0.33
N PRO A 56 -6.41 -32.26 1.21
CA PRO A 56 -6.67 -32.51 2.63
C PRO A 56 -7.36 -31.31 3.28
N LYS A 57 -8.10 -31.51 4.37
CA LYS A 57 -8.90 -30.45 5.01
C LYS A 57 -8.09 -29.21 5.40
N GLU A 58 -7.01 -29.41 6.14
CA GLU A 58 -6.09 -28.35 6.60
C GLU A 58 -5.54 -27.56 5.39
N GLN A 59 -4.95 -28.25 4.42
CA GLN A 59 -4.44 -27.60 3.21
C GLN A 59 -5.55 -26.96 2.36
N ALA A 60 -6.76 -27.49 2.39
CA ALA A 60 -7.89 -26.92 1.69
C ALA A 60 -8.32 -25.57 2.29
N ALA A 61 -8.31 -25.46 3.63
CA ALA A 61 -8.60 -24.20 4.32
C ALA A 61 -7.51 -23.16 4.05
N GLU A 62 -6.24 -23.52 4.23
CA GLU A 62 -5.11 -22.64 3.91
C GLU A 62 -5.13 -22.19 2.43
N THR A 63 -5.40 -23.11 1.48
CA THR A 63 -5.53 -22.75 0.06
C THR A 63 -6.74 -21.84 -0.19
N PHE A 64 -7.83 -22.04 0.55
CA PHE A 64 -9.06 -21.27 0.38
C PHE A 64 -8.88 -19.80 0.74
N VAL A 65 -8.14 -19.50 1.80
CA VAL A 65 -7.81 -18.12 2.23
C VAL A 65 -7.04 -17.39 1.13
N GLU A 66 -6.06 -18.06 0.54
CA GLU A 66 -5.18 -17.51 -0.52
C GLU A 66 -5.87 -17.38 -1.90
N MET A 67 -7.12 -17.82 -2.03
CA MET A 67 -7.87 -17.72 -3.29
C MET A 67 -8.52 -16.36 -3.44
N GLU A 68 -8.61 -15.89 -4.68
CA GLU A 68 -9.33 -14.68 -5.01
C GLU A 68 -10.83 -14.76 -4.65
N PRO A 69 -11.46 -13.65 -4.25
CA PRO A 69 -12.86 -13.61 -3.78
C PRO A 69 -13.88 -14.23 -4.74
N GLU A 70 -13.67 -14.09 -6.05
CA GLU A 70 -14.56 -14.68 -7.05
C GLU A 70 -14.51 -16.22 -7.05
N ALA A 71 -13.33 -16.82 -6.86
CA ALA A 71 -13.14 -18.26 -6.77
C ALA A 71 -13.67 -18.81 -5.43
N GLN A 72 -13.44 -18.09 -4.32
CA GLN A 72 -14.02 -18.39 -3.02
C GLN A 72 -15.55 -18.36 -3.08
N GLN A 73 -16.15 -17.33 -3.66
CA GLN A 73 -17.59 -17.22 -3.85
C GLN A 73 -18.16 -18.40 -4.63
N LEU A 74 -17.49 -18.80 -5.71
CA LEU A 74 -17.88 -19.95 -6.55
C LEU A 74 -17.85 -21.24 -5.74
N LEU A 75 -16.81 -21.47 -4.94
CA LEU A 75 -16.69 -22.63 -4.06
C LEU A 75 -17.79 -22.64 -3.00
N ILE A 76 -18.01 -21.51 -2.28
CA ILE A 76 -19.05 -21.41 -1.27
C ILE A 76 -20.43 -21.71 -1.86
N GLN A 77 -20.74 -21.23 -3.07
CA GLN A 77 -22.01 -21.54 -3.73
C GLN A 77 -22.13 -23.02 -4.11
N GLY A 78 -21.03 -23.68 -4.43
CA GLY A 78 -20.96 -25.09 -4.84
C GLY A 78 -20.83 -26.08 -3.68
N PHE A 79 -20.49 -25.63 -2.48
CA PHE A 79 -20.35 -26.48 -1.29
C PHE A 79 -21.70 -26.95 -0.77
N SER A 80 -21.72 -28.16 -0.18
CA SER A 80 -22.77 -28.54 0.77
C SER A 80 -22.57 -27.78 2.08
N ASP A 81 -23.61 -27.75 2.94
CA ASP A 81 -23.50 -27.09 4.23
C ASP A 81 -22.43 -27.72 5.16
N ASN A 82 -22.19 -29.03 4.98
CA ASN A 82 -21.11 -29.71 5.73
C ASN A 82 -19.72 -29.33 5.20
N GLU A 83 -19.53 -29.25 3.87
CA GLU A 83 -18.25 -28.84 3.28
C GLU A 83 -17.91 -27.39 3.70
N LEU A 84 -18.89 -26.49 3.65
CA LEU A 84 -18.68 -25.12 4.08
C LEU A 84 -18.31 -25.02 5.56
N ARG A 85 -18.99 -25.78 6.42
CA ARG A 85 -18.65 -25.83 7.84
C ARG A 85 -17.25 -26.37 8.08
N GLU A 86 -16.87 -27.45 7.37
CA GLU A 86 -15.52 -28.05 7.50
C GLU A 86 -14.41 -27.10 7.08
N VAL A 87 -14.63 -26.20 6.13
CA VAL A 87 -13.68 -25.14 5.77
C VAL A 87 -13.67 -24.05 6.85
N LEU A 88 -14.85 -23.56 7.28
CA LEU A 88 -14.94 -22.50 8.30
C LEU A 88 -14.36 -22.91 9.66
N ASP A 89 -14.47 -24.18 10.04
CA ASP A 89 -13.93 -24.70 11.32
C ASP A 89 -12.39 -24.76 11.33
N GLU A 90 -11.73 -24.65 10.18
CA GLU A 90 -10.26 -24.63 10.05
C GLU A 90 -9.71 -23.19 9.82
N LEU A 91 -10.58 -22.19 9.57
CA LEU A 91 -10.16 -20.79 9.36
C LEU A 91 -9.91 -20.08 10.69
N TYR A 92 -8.97 -19.15 10.70
CA TYR A 92 -8.84 -18.18 11.78
C TYR A 92 -9.94 -17.12 11.69
N VAL A 93 -10.15 -16.38 12.79
CA VAL A 93 -11.30 -15.46 12.87
C VAL A 93 -11.13 -14.23 11.98
N ASP A 94 -9.92 -13.73 11.81
CA ASP A 94 -9.54 -12.66 10.88
C ASP A 94 -9.85 -13.07 9.44
N ASP A 95 -9.31 -14.19 8.94
CA ASP A 95 -9.60 -14.74 7.62
C ASP A 95 -11.10 -14.89 7.37
N ALA A 96 -11.83 -15.37 8.38
CA ALA A 96 -13.28 -15.51 8.28
C ALA A 96 -14.01 -14.16 8.30
N ALA A 97 -13.45 -13.13 8.92
CA ALA A 97 -14.00 -11.77 8.91
C ALA A 97 -13.77 -11.12 7.53
N ASP A 98 -12.56 -11.20 6.99
CA ASP A 98 -12.20 -10.69 5.66
C ASP A 98 -13.06 -11.35 4.58
N LEU A 99 -13.22 -12.68 4.66
CA LEU A 99 -14.14 -13.40 3.78
C LEU A 99 -15.58 -12.86 3.84
N VAL A 100 -16.05 -12.46 5.02
CA VAL A 100 -17.41 -11.90 5.18
C VAL A 100 -17.47 -10.48 4.61
N GLU A 101 -16.44 -9.66 4.73
CA GLU A 101 -16.40 -8.30 4.18
C GLU A 101 -16.44 -8.29 2.64
N GLU A 102 -15.71 -9.21 2.02
CA GLU A 102 -15.60 -9.29 0.56
C GLU A 102 -16.82 -9.95 -0.13
N MET A 103 -17.64 -10.71 0.61
CA MET A 103 -18.70 -11.51 0.02
C MET A 103 -20.03 -10.77 -0.13
N PRO A 104 -20.82 -11.08 -1.19
CA PRO A 104 -22.19 -10.58 -1.33
C PRO A 104 -23.09 -11.03 -0.17
N ALA A 105 -24.05 -10.20 0.23
CA ALA A 105 -24.92 -10.39 1.41
C ALA A 105 -25.63 -11.77 1.49
N ASN A 106 -25.93 -12.41 0.36
CA ASN A 106 -26.52 -13.74 0.33
C ASN A 106 -25.51 -14.84 0.72
N VAL A 107 -24.23 -14.66 0.37
CA VAL A 107 -23.12 -15.56 0.72
C VAL A 107 -22.77 -15.35 2.20
N VAL A 108 -22.63 -14.10 2.65
CA VAL A 108 -22.43 -13.73 4.07
C VAL A 108 -23.44 -14.42 4.98
N ARG A 109 -24.73 -14.34 4.63
CA ARG A 109 -25.77 -15.02 5.41
C ARG A 109 -25.55 -16.52 5.51
N ARG A 110 -25.07 -17.16 4.44
CA ARG A 110 -24.79 -18.57 4.41
C ARG A 110 -23.61 -18.92 5.30
N ILE A 111 -22.49 -18.17 5.19
CA ILE A 111 -21.30 -18.29 6.04
C ILE A 111 -21.69 -18.21 7.51
N LEU A 112 -22.31 -17.09 7.92
CA LEU A 112 -22.72 -16.86 9.30
C LEU A 112 -23.74 -17.87 9.83
N THR A 113 -24.51 -18.56 8.96
CA THR A 113 -25.44 -19.60 9.39
C THR A 113 -24.71 -20.93 9.65
N GLN A 114 -23.64 -21.22 8.90
CA GLN A 114 -22.88 -22.48 9.05
C GLN A 114 -21.76 -22.35 10.08
N ALA A 115 -21.21 -21.15 10.31
CA ALA A 115 -20.23 -20.88 11.35
C ALA A 115 -20.78 -21.25 12.75
N ASP A 116 -19.92 -21.78 13.60
CA ASP A 116 -20.27 -22.06 14.97
C ASP A 116 -20.63 -20.77 15.75
N PRO A 117 -21.29 -20.86 16.93
CA PRO A 117 -21.69 -19.68 17.67
C PRO A 117 -20.52 -18.81 18.18
N GLU A 118 -19.36 -19.41 18.48
CA GLU A 118 -18.19 -18.72 19.00
C GLU A 118 -17.50 -17.95 17.88
N MET A 119 -17.19 -18.61 16.78
CA MET A 119 -16.66 -17.98 15.56
C MET A 119 -17.56 -16.85 15.05
N ARG A 120 -18.88 -17.09 14.96
CA ARG A 120 -19.84 -16.04 14.56
C ARG A 120 -19.81 -14.83 15.48
N SER A 121 -19.65 -15.03 16.78
CA SER A 121 -19.53 -13.93 17.77
C SER A 121 -18.26 -13.15 17.55
N SER A 122 -17.15 -13.84 17.29
CA SER A 122 -15.84 -13.27 17.06
C SER A 122 -15.79 -12.48 15.72
N ILE A 123 -16.29 -13.04 14.63
CA ILE A 123 -16.47 -12.33 13.35
C ILE A 123 -17.28 -11.04 13.56
N ASN A 124 -18.45 -11.13 14.21
CA ASN A 124 -19.27 -9.94 14.48
C ASN A 124 -18.60 -8.94 15.44
N GLN A 125 -17.61 -9.33 16.20
CA GLN A 125 -16.80 -8.43 17.01
C GLN A 125 -15.77 -7.69 16.16
N ILE A 126 -15.04 -8.38 15.29
CA ILE A 126 -14.04 -7.81 14.36
C ILE A 126 -14.74 -6.78 13.44
N LEU A 127 -15.82 -7.16 12.79
CA LEU A 127 -16.62 -6.31 11.89
C LEU A 127 -17.22 -5.03 12.53
N ARG A 128 -17.02 -4.81 13.83
CA ARG A 128 -17.41 -3.55 14.51
C ARG A 128 -16.28 -2.54 14.61
N TYR A 129 -15.06 -2.98 14.42
CA TYR A 129 -13.92 -2.07 14.38
C TYR A 129 -13.93 -1.29 13.08
N PRO A 130 -13.32 -0.11 13.04
CA PRO A 130 -13.18 0.63 11.78
C PRO A 130 -12.39 -0.19 10.76
N GLU A 131 -12.80 -0.15 9.51
CA GLU A 131 -11.99 -0.63 8.39
C GLU A 131 -10.58 -0.02 8.47
N ASN A 132 -9.57 -0.74 8.03
CA ASN A 132 -8.16 -0.30 8.06
C ASN A 132 -7.62 0.03 9.47
N SER A 133 -8.13 -0.65 10.51
CA SER A 133 -7.64 -0.50 11.89
C SER A 133 -7.02 -1.79 12.41
N ALA A 134 -6.14 -1.67 13.42
CA ALA A 134 -5.58 -2.82 14.13
C ALA A 134 -6.66 -3.79 14.67
N GLY A 135 -7.84 -3.29 14.96
CA GLY A 135 -8.97 -4.09 15.43
C GLY A 135 -9.63 -4.91 14.33
N ALA A 136 -9.63 -4.45 13.09
CA ALA A 136 -10.10 -5.19 11.92
C ALA A 136 -9.05 -6.23 11.48
N LEU A 137 -7.78 -5.86 11.51
CA LEU A 137 -6.65 -6.70 11.08
C LEU A 137 -6.26 -7.82 12.07
N MET A 138 -6.74 -7.78 13.33
CA MET A 138 -6.24 -8.68 14.38
C MET A 138 -6.91 -10.04 14.36
N THR A 139 -6.13 -11.08 14.67
CA THR A 139 -6.66 -12.38 15.08
C THR A 139 -6.85 -12.49 16.60
N MET A 140 -7.79 -13.32 17.06
CA MET A 140 -8.04 -13.59 18.47
C MET A 140 -7.36 -14.88 18.98
N GLU A 141 -6.73 -15.61 18.08
CA GLU A 141 -6.11 -16.91 18.32
C GLU A 141 -4.67 -16.78 18.81
N TYR A 142 -4.48 -16.28 20.02
CA TYR A 142 -3.17 -16.16 20.66
C TYR A 142 -3.04 -17.02 21.92
N VAL A 143 -1.80 -17.28 22.37
CA VAL A 143 -1.51 -17.99 23.62
C VAL A 143 -1.40 -17.00 24.77
N SER A 144 -2.24 -17.17 25.78
CA SER A 144 -2.19 -16.39 27.03
C SER A 144 -1.63 -17.22 28.20
N LEU A 145 -0.76 -16.61 29.00
CA LEU A 145 -0.18 -17.15 30.23
C LEU A 145 -0.59 -16.28 31.42
N ARG A 146 -0.43 -16.81 32.63
CA ARG A 146 -0.63 -16.05 33.88
C ARG A 146 0.70 -15.84 34.56
N LEU A 147 0.78 -14.80 35.40
CA LEU A 147 1.97 -14.43 36.15
C LEU A 147 2.47 -15.53 37.10
N ASP A 148 1.52 -16.27 37.68
CA ASP A 148 1.74 -17.29 38.69
C ASP A 148 2.01 -18.69 38.11
N MET A 149 2.00 -18.86 36.80
CA MET A 149 2.33 -20.13 36.15
C MET A 149 3.82 -20.39 36.18
N THR A 150 4.21 -21.67 36.23
CA THR A 150 5.59 -22.11 36.05
C THR A 150 5.90 -22.31 34.56
N VAL A 151 7.18 -22.43 34.21
CA VAL A 151 7.64 -22.76 32.87
C VAL A 151 7.04 -24.08 32.40
N GLU A 152 7.04 -25.13 33.24
CA GLU A 152 6.44 -26.44 32.92
C GLU A 152 4.95 -26.30 32.59
N GLU A 153 4.19 -25.62 33.45
CA GLU A 153 2.75 -25.41 33.26
C GLU A 153 2.48 -24.64 31.96
N SER A 154 3.32 -23.66 31.62
CA SER A 154 3.21 -22.85 30.42
C SER A 154 3.47 -23.68 29.16
N ILE A 155 4.51 -24.51 29.16
CA ILE A 155 4.81 -25.44 28.06
C ILE A 155 3.66 -26.45 27.88
N LEU A 156 3.13 -26.97 28.96
CA LEU A 156 1.98 -27.89 28.91
C LEU A 156 0.73 -27.19 28.36
N ARG A 157 0.53 -25.91 28.68
CA ARG A 157 -0.58 -25.11 28.16
C ARG A 157 -0.42 -24.87 26.64
N ILE A 158 0.78 -24.47 26.19
CA ILE A 158 1.09 -24.31 24.76
C ILE A 158 0.84 -25.61 23.99
N ARG A 159 1.30 -26.74 24.50
CA ARG A 159 1.08 -28.07 23.88
C ARG A 159 -0.39 -28.45 23.74
N ARG A 160 -1.25 -27.97 24.62
CA ARG A 160 -2.69 -28.29 24.61
C ARG A 160 -3.51 -27.35 23.72
N GLN A 161 -3.14 -26.08 23.69
CA GLN A 161 -3.93 -25.01 23.06
C GLN A 161 -3.30 -24.44 21.80
N GLY A 162 -1.99 -24.67 21.59
CA GLY A 162 -1.24 -24.04 20.52
C GLY A 162 -1.54 -24.57 19.12
N VAL A 163 -2.27 -25.70 19.03
CA VAL A 163 -2.70 -26.25 17.72
C VAL A 163 -3.75 -25.36 17.08
N ASP A 164 -4.62 -24.75 17.91
CA ASP A 164 -5.71 -23.88 17.48
C ASP A 164 -5.33 -22.39 17.62
N LYS A 165 -4.03 -22.06 17.56
CA LYS A 165 -3.53 -20.69 17.69
C LYS A 165 -2.70 -20.30 16.50
N GLU A 166 -2.90 -19.09 16.02
CA GLU A 166 -2.20 -18.50 14.89
C GLU A 166 -0.68 -18.62 15.06
N THR A 167 -0.18 -18.24 16.22
CA THR A 167 1.21 -18.38 16.56
C THR A 167 1.43 -18.72 18.02
N ILE A 168 2.49 -19.51 18.28
CA ILE A 168 2.96 -19.84 19.62
C ILE A 168 4.30 -19.19 19.97
N TYR A 169 4.95 -18.51 19.01
CA TYR A 169 6.30 -17.95 19.21
C TYR A 169 6.35 -16.91 20.32
N THR A 170 5.28 -16.12 20.46
CA THR A 170 5.11 -15.13 21.52
C THR A 170 3.86 -15.46 22.33
N CYS A 171 4.02 -15.61 23.63
CA CYS A 171 2.94 -15.84 24.58
C CYS A 171 2.71 -14.57 25.41
N TYR A 172 1.47 -14.23 25.66
CA TYR A 172 1.07 -12.97 26.32
C TYR A 172 0.69 -13.22 27.76
N VAL A 173 1.36 -12.52 28.67
CA VAL A 173 1.13 -12.66 30.12
C VAL A 173 0.03 -11.70 30.53
N LEU A 174 -1.09 -12.25 31.00
CA LEU A 174 -2.28 -11.50 31.34
C LEU A 174 -2.61 -11.59 32.83
N SER A 175 -3.13 -10.51 33.37
CA SER A 175 -3.77 -10.48 34.70
C SER A 175 -5.18 -11.12 34.65
N ALA A 176 -5.83 -11.24 35.79
CA ALA A 176 -7.16 -11.84 35.89
C ALA A 176 -8.26 -11.05 35.13
N ASP A 177 -8.08 -9.76 34.94
CA ASP A 177 -8.93 -8.87 34.18
C ASP A 177 -8.53 -8.74 32.71
N ARG A 178 -7.63 -9.62 32.22
CA ARG A 178 -7.07 -9.65 30.86
C ARG A 178 -6.16 -8.47 30.49
N THR A 179 -5.74 -7.66 31.45
CA THR A 179 -4.77 -6.58 31.17
C THR A 179 -3.41 -7.20 30.84
N LEU A 180 -2.80 -6.71 29.76
CA LEU A 180 -1.48 -7.15 29.31
C LEU A 180 -0.40 -6.71 30.31
N GLN A 181 0.35 -7.66 30.86
CA GLN A 181 1.40 -7.45 31.87
C GLN A 181 2.81 -7.63 31.28
N GLY A 182 2.95 -8.53 30.32
CA GLY A 182 4.24 -8.87 29.75
C GLY A 182 4.10 -9.86 28.59
N ILE A 183 5.23 -10.19 27.99
CA ILE A 183 5.35 -11.26 26.97
C ILE A 183 6.45 -12.23 27.36
N VAL A 184 6.30 -13.47 26.93
CA VAL A 184 7.32 -14.53 27.04
C VAL A 184 7.39 -15.22 25.69
N THR A 185 8.58 -15.35 25.13
CA THR A 185 8.76 -16.13 23.91
C THR A 185 8.93 -17.62 24.23
N VAL A 186 8.59 -18.49 23.26
CA VAL A 186 8.89 -19.92 23.40
C VAL A 186 10.37 -20.16 23.63
N LYS A 187 11.24 -19.31 23.06
CA LYS A 187 12.68 -19.35 23.31
C LYS A 187 13.01 -19.13 24.79
N ASP A 188 12.38 -18.16 25.44
CA ASP A 188 12.62 -17.87 26.86
C ASP A 188 12.17 -19.03 27.74
N LEU A 189 11.03 -19.66 27.42
CA LEU A 189 10.54 -20.86 28.09
C LEU A 189 11.50 -22.05 27.95
N LEU A 190 12.04 -22.27 26.74
CA LEU A 190 12.98 -23.37 26.47
C LEU A 190 14.38 -23.16 27.08
N LEU A 191 14.78 -21.92 27.32
CA LEU A 191 16.07 -21.54 27.88
C LEU A 191 16.00 -21.17 29.37
N ALA A 192 14.86 -21.30 30.01
CA ALA A 192 14.72 -21.07 31.44
C ALA A 192 15.61 -22.00 32.29
N GLU A 193 16.17 -21.51 33.38
CA GLU A 193 17.08 -22.27 34.22
C GLU A 193 16.43 -23.47 34.91
N SER A 194 15.11 -23.39 35.21
CA SER A 194 14.34 -24.44 35.85
C SER A 194 12.89 -24.44 35.36
N ASP A 195 12.31 -25.62 35.26
CA ASP A 195 10.89 -25.80 34.93
C ASP A 195 9.94 -25.22 36.02
N ASP A 196 10.43 -25.05 37.24
CA ASP A 196 9.71 -24.46 38.37
C ASP A 196 9.77 -22.93 38.42
N THR A 197 10.51 -22.28 37.50
CA THR A 197 10.62 -20.81 37.42
C THR A 197 9.26 -20.22 37.09
N GLU A 198 8.82 -19.20 37.84
CA GLU A 198 7.57 -18.52 37.55
C GLU A 198 7.68 -17.57 36.36
N ILE A 199 6.61 -17.48 35.57
CA ILE A 199 6.58 -16.64 34.36
C ILE A 199 6.91 -15.17 34.63
N LYS A 200 6.49 -14.63 35.75
CA LYS A 200 6.81 -13.26 36.18
C LYS A 200 8.31 -12.96 36.29
N GLU A 201 9.16 -14.00 36.46
CA GLU A 201 10.61 -13.84 36.61
C GLU A 201 11.34 -13.77 35.26
N ILE A 202 10.75 -14.34 34.21
CA ILE A 202 11.35 -14.44 32.87
C ILE A 202 10.65 -13.59 31.81
N MET A 203 9.45 -13.04 32.13
CA MET A 203 8.70 -12.22 31.18
C MET A 203 9.41 -10.88 30.91
N THR A 204 9.23 -10.38 29.72
CA THR A 204 9.57 -9.02 29.36
C THR A 204 8.39 -8.11 29.68
N GLU A 205 8.62 -7.18 30.63
CA GLU A 205 7.70 -6.08 30.91
C GLU A 205 7.82 -4.98 29.85
N ASN A 206 6.99 -3.95 29.88
CA ASN A 206 6.99 -2.84 28.92
C ASN A 206 6.78 -3.29 27.47
N VAL A 207 5.72 -4.04 27.26
CA VAL A 207 5.34 -4.53 25.94
C VAL A 207 4.85 -3.38 25.07
N ILE A 208 5.37 -3.31 23.85
CA ILE A 208 4.82 -2.45 22.81
C ILE A 208 3.50 -3.09 22.35
N SER A 209 2.43 -2.32 22.36
CA SER A 209 1.10 -2.75 21.95
C SER A 209 0.40 -1.63 21.20
N VAL A 210 -0.54 -1.98 20.35
CA VAL A 210 -1.42 -1.06 19.63
C VAL A 210 -2.83 -1.15 20.18
N THR A 211 -3.64 -0.13 19.94
CA THR A 211 -5.05 -0.13 20.28
C THR A 211 -5.90 -0.58 19.09
N THR A 212 -7.11 -1.07 19.35
CA THR A 212 -8.04 -1.47 18.29
C THR A 212 -8.43 -0.35 17.31
N GLN A 213 -8.08 0.90 17.61
CA GLN A 213 -8.40 2.07 16.79
C GLN A 213 -7.19 2.61 16.03
N ASP A 214 -6.01 2.04 16.25
CA ASP A 214 -4.79 2.47 15.56
C ASP A 214 -4.88 2.04 14.09
N ASP A 215 -4.39 2.90 13.22
CA ASP A 215 -4.39 2.72 11.78
C ASP A 215 -3.49 1.56 11.34
N GLN A 216 -3.92 0.76 10.37
CA GLN A 216 -3.18 -0.43 9.91
C GLN A 216 -1.80 -0.07 9.34
N GLU A 217 -1.66 1.08 8.66
CA GLU A 217 -0.36 1.54 8.13
C GLU A 217 0.63 1.80 9.27
N GLU A 218 0.17 2.43 10.38
CA GLU A 218 1.00 2.66 11.57
C GLU A 218 1.39 1.35 12.25
N VAL A 219 0.48 0.36 12.30
CA VAL A 219 0.75 -0.99 12.79
C VAL A 219 1.82 -1.66 11.96
N ALA A 220 1.68 -1.68 10.63
CA ALA A 220 2.63 -2.28 9.70
C ALA A 220 4.04 -1.64 9.80
N LYS A 221 4.12 -0.31 9.98
CA LYS A 221 5.39 0.39 10.24
C LYS A 221 6.08 -0.08 11.52
N MET A 222 5.31 -0.44 12.58
CA MET A 222 5.90 -0.97 13.81
C MET A 222 6.58 -2.32 13.59
N PHE A 223 6.02 -3.21 12.75
CA PHE A 223 6.67 -4.46 12.38
C PHE A 223 8.03 -4.25 11.72
N SER A 224 8.11 -3.34 10.75
CA SER A 224 9.37 -2.98 10.09
C SER A 224 10.39 -2.36 11.06
N LYS A 225 9.93 -1.51 11.98
CA LYS A 225 10.79 -0.78 12.93
C LYS A 225 11.37 -1.66 14.02
N TYR A 226 10.57 -2.58 14.56
CA TYR A 226 10.93 -3.38 15.74
C TYR A 226 11.21 -4.85 15.41
N ASN A 227 10.99 -5.29 14.18
CA ASN A 227 11.13 -6.68 13.72
C ASN A 227 10.28 -7.67 14.55
N PHE A 228 9.03 -7.31 14.79
CA PHE A 228 8.09 -8.18 15.48
C PHE A 228 7.65 -9.35 14.60
N LEU A 229 7.29 -10.48 15.24
CA LEU A 229 6.60 -11.61 14.60
C LEU A 229 5.09 -11.53 14.83
N ALA A 230 4.69 -10.92 15.96
CA ALA A 230 3.31 -10.63 16.27
C ALA A 230 3.26 -9.42 17.21
N LEU A 231 2.22 -8.60 17.11
CA LEU A 231 2.03 -7.38 17.89
C LEU A 231 0.70 -7.45 18.64
N PRO A 232 0.70 -7.30 19.98
CA PRO A 232 -0.53 -7.38 20.75
C PRO A 232 -1.41 -6.15 20.55
N VAL A 233 -2.70 -6.41 20.38
CA VAL A 233 -3.77 -5.41 20.27
C VAL A 233 -4.53 -5.34 21.59
N VAL A 234 -4.72 -4.13 22.11
CA VAL A 234 -5.41 -3.88 23.36
C VAL A 234 -6.60 -2.93 23.18
N ASP A 235 -7.58 -3.04 24.06
CA ASP A 235 -8.67 -2.07 24.11
C ASP A 235 -8.25 -0.79 24.88
N THR A 236 -9.16 0.17 24.97
CA THR A 236 -8.96 1.44 25.70
C THR A 236 -8.66 1.26 27.20
N GLU A 237 -9.00 0.11 27.77
CA GLU A 237 -8.72 -0.26 29.17
C GLU A 237 -7.43 -1.09 29.33
N LYS A 238 -6.63 -1.22 28.23
CA LYS A 238 -5.41 -2.02 28.14
C LYS A 238 -5.62 -3.52 28.31
N ARG A 239 -6.85 -4.02 28.10
CA ARG A 239 -7.12 -5.45 28.06
C ARG A 239 -6.76 -5.97 26.67
N MET A 240 -6.07 -7.09 26.63
CA MET A 240 -5.69 -7.73 25.38
C MET A 240 -6.92 -8.31 24.68
N VAL A 241 -7.09 -7.98 23.41
CA VAL A 241 -8.20 -8.43 22.57
C VAL A 241 -7.76 -9.33 21.42
N GLY A 242 -6.56 -9.12 20.88
CA GLY A 242 -6.04 -9.89 19.78
C GLY A 242 -4.54 -9.67 19.55
N ILE A 243 -4.06 -10.16 18.44
CA ILE A 243 -2.71 -9.93 17.91
C ILE A 243 -2.83 -9.63 16.41
N VAL A 244 -1.90 -8.85 15.89
CA VAL A 244 -1.62 -8.76 14.45
C VAL A 244 -0.39 -9.59 14.18
N THR A 245 -0.35 -10.35 13.09
CA THR A 245 0.78 -11.17 12.72
C THR A 245 1.71 -10.46 11.72
N PHE A 246 2.87 -11.05 11.45
CA PHE A 246 3.85 -10.45 10.55
C PHE A 246 3.42 -10.54 9.09
N ASP A 247 2.78 -11.63 8.68
CA ASP A 247 2.24 -11.86 7.35
C ASP A 247 1.16 -10.84 7.01
N ASP A 248 0.13 -10.67 7.86
CA ASP A 248 -0.90 -9.64 7.68
C ASP A 248 -0.29 -8.23 7.58
N ALA A 249 0.70 -7.93 8.44
CA ALA A 249 1.39 -6.65 8.37
C ALA A 249 2.18 -6.46 7.07
N MET A 250 2.69 -7.54 6.44
CA MET A 250 3.35 -7.48 5.14
C MET A 250 2.36 -7.22 4.02
N ASP A 251 1.18 -7.83 4.06
CA ASP A 251 0.12 -7.62 3.08
C ASP A 251 -0.38 -6.17 3.14
N VAL A 252 -0.64 -5.65 4.32
CA VAL A 252 -0.96 -4.23 4.52
C VAL A 252 0.13 -3.31 3.95
N MET A 253 1.42 -3.62 4.17
CA MET A 253 2.51 -2.81 3.60
C MET A 253 2.51 -2.81 2.06
N GLU A 254 2.15 -3.91 1.41
CA GLU A 254 2.05 -4.01 -0.04
C GLU A 254 0.81 -3.25 -0.56
N GLU A 255 -0.32 -3.38 0.12
CA GLU A 255 -1.56 -2.66 -0.20
C GLU A 255 -1.39 -1.15 -0.08
N GLU A 256 -0.88 -0.64 1.03
CA GLU A 256 -0.61 0.78 1.27
C GLU A 256 0.40 1.35 0.24
N ALA A 257 1.46 0.58 -0.08
CA ALA A 257 2.42 0.99 -1.10
C ALA A 257 1.78 1.08 -2.49
N THR A 258 0.84 0.19 -2.80
CA THR A 258 0.09 0.16 -4.05
C THR A 258 -0.89 1.33 -4.11
N GLU A 259 -1.62 1.58 -3.02
CA GLU A 259 -2.52 2.72 -2.86
C GLU A 259 -1.77 4.05 -3.06
N ASP A 260 -0.66 4.24 -2.38
CA ASP A 260 0.22 5.41 -2.53
C ASP A 260 0.64 5.63 -3.99
N MET A 261 1.04 4.57 -4.70
CA MET A 261 1.42 4.64 -6.11
C MET A 261 0.24 5.05 -7.01
N GLU A 262 -0.95 4.54 -6.79
CA GLU A 262 -2.16 4.87 -7.55
C GLU A 262 -2.61 6.31 -7.28
N ILE A 263 -2.62 6.75 -6.04
CA ILE A 263 -2.92 8.13 -5.66
C ILE A 263 -1.90 9.10 -6.26
N MET A 264 -0.59 8.77 -6.18
CA MET A 264 0.47 9.57 -6.80
C MET A 264 0.36 9.65 -8.32
N ALA A 265 -0.26 8.67 -8.97
CA ALA A 265 -0.56 8.69 -10.40
C ALA A 265 -1.89 9.38 -10.74
N ALA A 266 -2.57 10.00 -9.77
CA ALA A 266 -3.92 10.56 -9.86
C ALA A 266 -4.93 9.52 -10.39
N MET A 267 -4.96 8.39 -9.72
CA MET A 267 -5.97 7.34 -9.86
C MET A 267 -6.71 7.15 -8.53
N THR A 268 -7.90 6.62 -8.57
CA THR A 268 -8.58 6.13 -7.38
C THR A 268 -8.08 4.72 -7.10
N PRO A 269 -7.72 4.37 -5.85
CA PRO A 269 -7.24 3.05 -5.50
C PRO A 269 -8.18 1.91 -5.93
N SER A 270 -7.60 0.74 -6.23
CA SER A 270 -8.32 -0.45 -6.67
C SER A 270 -7.69 -1.71 -6.09
N GLU A 271 -8.47 -2.51 -5.40
CA GLU A 271 -8.06 -3.81 -4.83
C GLU A 271 -7.91 -4.91 -5.90
N LYS A 272 -8.39 -4.67 -7.13
CA LYS A 272 -8.40 -5.67 -8.19
C LYS A 272 -7.08 -5.74 -8.94
N SER A 273 -6.58 -6.95 -9.11
CA SER A 273 -5.45 -7.23 -10.02
C SER A 273 -5.72 -6.70 -11.43
N TYR A 274 -4.69 -6.14 -12.08
CA TYR A 274 -4.78 -5.51 -13.41
C TYR A 274 -5.36 -6.45 -14.48
N LEU A 275 -4.98 -7.73 -14.50
CA LEU A 275 -5.45 -8.69 -15.50
C LEU A 275 -6.91 -9.07 -15.31
N LYS A 276 -7.44 -8.98 -14.10
CA LYS A 276 -8.85 -9.29 -13.75
C LYS A 276 -9.77 -8.07 -13.87
N SER A 277 -9.20 -6.87 -13.87
CA SER A 277 -9.94 -5.62 -14.02
C SER A 277 -10.52 -5.49 -15.42
N THR A 278 -11.81 -5.20 -15.52
CA THR A 278 -12.43 -4.90 -16.81
C THR A 278 -12.01 -3.50 -17.31
N PRO A 279 -12.04 -3.23 -18.63
CA PRO A 279 -11.78 -1.88 -19.13
C PRO A 279 -12.69 -0.81 -18.52
N PHE A 280 -13.88 -1.18 -18.06
CA PHE A 280 -14.82 -0.24 -17.42
C PHE A 280 -14.44 0.05 -15.97
N ASP A 281 -13.89 -0.93 -15.24
CA ASP A 281 -13.36 -0.71 -13.90
C ASP A 281 -12.15 0.23 -13.97
N LEU A 282 -11.16 -0.04 -14.83
CA LEU A 282 -10.02 0.84 -15.06
C LEU A 282 -10.44 2.27 -15.47
N TYR A 283 -11.50 2.39 -16.28
CA TYR A 283 -12.06 3.69 -16.65
C TYR A 283 -12.61 4.43 -15.43
N LYS A 284 -13.37 3.77 -14.55
CA LYS A 284 -13.95 4.39 -13.35
C LYS A 284 -12.88 4.96 -12.40
N HIS A 285 -11.79 4.22 -12.21
CA HIS A 285 -10.70 4.64 -11.31
C HIS A 285 -9.86 5.80 -11.86
N ARG A 286 -9.85 6.01 -13.18
CA ARG A 286 -9.02 7.05 -13.83
C ARG A 286 -9.79 8.32 -14.19
N ILE A 287 -11.04 8.21 -14.61
CA ILE A 287 -11.78 9.32 -15.21
C ILE A 287 -12.04 10.50 -14.25
N PRO A 288 -12.34 10.33 -12.97
CA PRO A 288 -12.61 11.46 -12.09
C PRO A 288 -11.43 12.42 -11.99
N TRP A 289 -10.23 11.88 -11.81
CA TRP A 289 -9.00 12.66 -11.74
C TRP A 289 -8.64 13.32 -13.07
N LEU A 290 -8.77 12.59 -14.18
CA LEU A 290 -8.52 13.16 -15.53
C LEU A 290 -9.44 14.32 -15.83
N MET A 291 -10.72 14.24 -15.43
CA MET A 291 -11.68 15.33 -15.60
C MET A 291 -11.31 16.55 -14.74
N LEU A 292 -10.91 16.33 -13.50
CA LEU A 292 -10.45 17.40 -12.60
C LEU A 292 -9.22 18.12 -13.18
N LEU A 293 -8.22 17.35 -13.63
CA LEU A 293 -7.00 17.89 -14.23
C LEU A 293 -7.28 18.64 -15.56
N MET A 294 -8.20 18.13 -16.38
CA MET A 294 -8.63 18.81 -17.61
C MET A 294 -9.28 20.18 -17.31
N VAL A 295 -10.12 20.24 -16.27
CA VAL A 295 -10.74 21.51 -15.87
C VAL A 295 -9.67 22.47 -15.33
N SER A 296 -8.74 21.99 -14.53
CA SER A 296 -7.66 22.82 -13.97
C SER A 296 -6.70 23.37 -15.04
N ALA A 297 -6.48 22.65 -16.13
CA ALA A 297 -5.70 23.12 -17.29
C ALA A 297 -6.29 24.38 -17.96
N THR A 298 -7.56 24.70 -17.70
CA THR A 298 -8.19 25.95 -18.17
C THR A 298 -7.47 27.18 -17.62
N PHE A 299 -6.94 27.14 -16.40
CA PHE A 299 -6.18 28.24 -15.82
C PHE A 299 -4.90 28.54 -16.61
N THR A 300 -4.20 27.48 -17.03
CA THR A 300 -3.01 27.59 -17.91
C THR A 300 -3.37 28.24 -19.24
N GLY A 301 -4.48 27.82 -19.85
CA GLY A 301 -5.01 28.43 -21.08
C GLY A 301 -5.35 29.92 -20.94
N MET A 302 -5.97 30.30 -19.80
CA MET A 302 -6.27 31.71 -19.52
C MET A 302 -5.01 32.57 -19.40
N ILE A 303 -3.95 32.04 -18.77
CA ILE A 303 -2.65 32.75 -18.65
C ILE A 303 -2.07 32.95 -20.07
N ILE A 304 -2.00 31.91 -20.90
CA ILE A 304 -1.50 32.04 -22.29
C ILE A 304 -2.30 33.09 -23.07
N SER A 305 -3.62 33.06 -23.00
CA SER A 305 -4.49 34.04 -23.68
C SER A 305 -4.26 35.47 -23.17
N SER A 306 -3.96 35.65 -21.89
CA SER A 306 -3.67 36.98 -21.32
C SER A 306 -2.39 37.61 -21.88
N PHE A 307 -1.49 36.82 -22.48
CA PHE A 307 -0.23 37.24 -23.07
C PHE A 307 -0.21 37.10 -24.60
N GLU A 308 -1.36 36.91 -25.24
CA GLU A 308 -1.48 36.72 -26.68
C GLU A 308 -0.84 37.85 -27.50
N SER A 309 -0.97 39.11 -27.05
CA SER A 309 -0.33 40.27 -27.72
C SER A 309 1.20 40.19 -27.70
N ALA A 310 1.80 39.73 -26.62
CA ALA A 310 3.24 39.56 -26.51
C ALA A 310 3.73 38.40 -27.40
N LEU A 311 2.99 37.31 -27.46
CA LEU A 311 3.27 36.17 -28.33
C LEU A 311 3.13 36.50 -29.79
N ALA A 312 2.18 37.35 -30.16
CA ALA A 312 2.01 37.84 -31.54
C ALA A 312 3.18 38.73 -31.99
N LEU A 313 3.77 39.52 -31.08
CA LEU A 313 4.95 40.33 -31.39
C LEU A 313 6.22 39.49 -31.54
N LEU A 314 6.35 38.41 -30.74
CA LEU A 314 7.52 37.55 -30.80
C LEU A 314 7.12 36.05 -30.77
N PRO A 315 6.69 35.49 -31.92
CA PRO A 315 6.21 34.09 -31.98
C PRO A 315 7.24 33.04 -31.54
N ALA A 316 8.53 33.37 -31.62
CA ALA A 316 9.60 32.49 -31.13
C ALA A 316 9.44 32.09 -29.67
N LEU A 317 8.81 32.91 -28.82
CA LEU A 317 8.56 32.61 -27.42
C LEU A 317 7.61 31.40 -27.24
N THR A 318 6.66 31.20 -28.18
CA THR A 318 5.71 30.09 -28.10
C THR A 318 6.40 28.71 -28.12
N ALA A 319 7.50 28.61 -28.90
CA ALA A 319 8.24 27.35 -29.05
C ALA A 319 8.88 26.84 -27.76
N PHE A 320 9.11 27.73 -26.80
CA PHE A 320 9.76 27.38 -25.53
C PHE A 320 8.77 27.12 -24.36
N ILE A 321 7.49 27.44 -24.54
CA ILE A 321 6.46 27.20 -23.54
C ILE A 321 6.43 25.71 -23.09
N PRO A 322 6.37 24.72 -24.00
CA PRO A 322 6.34 23.30 -23.56
C PRO A 322 7.59 22.91 -22.79
N MET A 323 8.76 23.37 -23.16
CA MET A 323 10.02 23.06 -22.47
C MET A 323 10.03 23.60 -21.04
N LEU A 324 9.54 24.83 -20.82
CA LEU A 324 9.48 25.43 -19.48
C LEU A 324 8.48 24.71 -18.59
N MET A 325 7.30 24.41 -19.09
CA MET A 325 6.25 23.69 -18.38
C MET A 325 6.73 22.28 -17.99
N ASP A 326 7.16 21.50 -18.97
CA ASP A 326 7.61 20.12 -18.76
C ASP A 326 8.78 20.05 -17.75
N THR A 327 9.82 20.91 -17.94
CA THR A 327 10.96 20.95 -17.03
C THR A 327 10.53 21.38 -15.62
N GLY A 328 9.65 22.37 -15.50
CA GLY A 328 9.11 22.82 -14.22
C GLY A 328 8.30 21.72 -13.55
N GLY A 329 7.37 21.10 -14.24
CA GLY A 329 6.55 20.00 -13.76
C GLY A 329 7.38 18.84 -13.23
N ASN A 330 8.36 18.39 -14.03
CA ASN A 330 9.28 17.32 -13.65
C ASN A 330 10.12 17.67 -12.41
N CYS A 331 10.62 18.89 -12.31
CA CYS A 331 11.38 19.34 -11.13
C CYS A 331 10.53 19.38 -9.86
N GLY A 332 9.29 19.84 -9.97
CA GLY A 332 8.34 19.86 -8.85
C GLY A 332 7.96 18.43 -8.39
N SER A 333 7.64 17.57 -9.36
CA SER A 333 7.29 16.16 -9.12
C SER A 333 8.42 15.39 -8.41
N GLN A 334 9.67 15.56 -8.82
CA GLN A 334 10.82 14.94 -8.17
C GLN A 334 10.95 15.32 -6.68
N SER A 335 10.74 16.60 -6.36
CA SER A 335 10.78 17.05 -4.97
C SER A 335 9.59 16.53 -4.17
N SER A 336 8.40 16.50 -4.76
CA SER A 336 7.20 15.97 -4.11
C SER A 336 7.33 14.50 -3.75
N VAL A 337 7.62 13.67 -4.74
CA VAL A 337 7.77 12.21 -4.52
C VAL A 337 8.82 11.90 -3.46
N THR A 338 9.94 12.67 -3.44
CA THR A 338 10.98 12.49 -2.42
C THR A 338 10.47 12.84 -1.02
N VAL A 339 9.70 13.92 -0.89
CA VAL A 339 9.15 14.37 0.39
C VAL A 339 8.01 13.47 0.85
N ILE A 340 7.10 13.07 -0.05
CA ILE A 340 6.01 12.11 0.24
C ILE A 340 6.61 10.82 0.80
N ARG A 341 7.56 10.20 0.08
CA ARG A 341 8.21 8.98 0.55
C ARG A 341 8.87 9.13 1.92
N ALA A 342 9.55 10.25 2.16
CA ALA A 342 10.19 10.48 3.46
C ALA A 342 9.15 10.71 4.59
N LEU A 343 7.96 11.22 4.25
CA LEU A 343 6.84 11.34 5.19
C LEU A 343 6.16 10.01 5.47
N SER A 344 6.00 9.15 4.45
CA SER A 344 5.42 7.78 4.61
C SER A 344 6.34 6.87 5.41
N LEU A 345 7.68 7.05 5.33
CA LEU A 345 8.66 6.27 6.10
C LEU A 345 9.00 6.87 7.48
N ASP A 346 8.28 7.90 7.93
CA ASP A 346 8.58 8.64 9.17
C ASP A 346 10.03 9.18 9.28
N GLU A 347 10.72 9.36 8.11
CA GLU A 347 12.02 10.00 8.07
C GLU A 347 11.94 11.53 8.26
N LEU A 348 10.75 12.11 8.07
CA LEU A 348 10.45 13.52 8.18
C LEU A 348 9.24 13.79 9.06
N GLU A 349 9.44 14.70 10.01
CA GLU A 349 8.37 15.27 10.83
C GLU A 349 7.97 16.68 10.35
N LEU A 350 6.79 17.15 10.76
CA LEU A 350 6.37 18.54 10.50
C LEU A 350 7.29 19.59 11.14
N SER A 351 8.06 19.21 12.15
CA SER A 351 9.10 20.04 12.76
C SER A 351 10.27 20.35 11.81
N ASP A 352 10.52 19.48 10.81
CA ASP A 352 11.66 19.56 9.90
C ASP A 352 11.42 20.44 8.67
N VAL A 353 10.25 21.05 8.55
CA VAL A 353 9.85 21.88 7.38
C VAL A 353 10.94 22.85 6.93
N PHE A 354 11.55 23.59 7.85
CA PHE A 354 12.60 24.56 7.49
C PHE A 354 13.87 23.89 6.99
N THR A 355 14.22 22.72 7.52
CA THR A 355 15.38 21.92 7.09
C THR A 355 15.17 21.39 5.69
N VAL A 356 13.98 20.87 5.41
CA VAL A 356 13.57 20.38 4.08
C VAL A 356 13.58 21.52 3.06
N LEU A 357 12.92 22.63 3.36
CA LEU A 357 12.88 23.80 2.49
C LEU A 357 14.28 24.31 2.16
N TRP A 358 15.16 24.43 3.16
CA TRP A 358 16.53 24.89 2.94
C TRP A 358 17.38 23.89 2.12
N LYS A 359 17.16 22.61 2.29
CA LYS A 359 17.78 21.55 1.49
C LYS A 359 17.31 21.65 0.03
N GLU A 360 16.01 21.74 -0.19
CA GLU A 360 15.41 21.83 -1.52
C GLU A 360 15.79 23.13 -2.25
N VAL A 361 15.87 24.29 -1.58
CA VAL A 361 16.36 25.53 -2.19
C VAL A 361 17.77 25.36 -2.75
N ARG A 362 18.69 24.77 -1.98
CA ARG A 362 20.06 24.54 -2.44
C ARG A 362 20.12 23.59 -3.64
N THR A 363 19.35 22.51 -3.58
CA THR A 363 19.21 21.57 -4.69
C THR A 363 18.61 22.24 -5.92
N ALA A 364 17.57 23.08 -5.72
CA ALA A 364 16.92 23.83 -6.78
C ALA A 364 17.85 24.81 -7.49
N VAL A 365 18.69 25.54 -6.73
CA VAL A 365 19.69 26.46 -7.30
C VAL A 365 20.71 25.70 -8.15
N LEU A 366 21.22 24.58 -7.67
CA LEU A 366 22.17 23.74 -8.42
C LEU A 366 21.52 23.21 -9.72
N CYS A 367 20.33 22.66 -9.63
CA CYS A 367 19.56 22.19 -10.80
C CYS A 367 19.25 23.34 -11.77
N GLY A 368 18.79 24.47 -11.25
CA GLY A 368 18.44 25.67 -12.05
C GLY A 368 19.62 26.22 -12.84
N ILE A 369 20.79 26.36 -12.22
CA ILE A 369 22.01 26.79 -12.90
C ILE A 369 22.42 25.80 -13.99
N SER A 370 22.42 24.51 -13.65
CA SER A 370 22.80 23.44 -14.60
C SER A 370 21.86 23.40 -15.81
N LEU A 371 20.54 23.43 -15.58
CA LEU A 371 19.54 23.41 -16.64
C LEU A 371 19.54 24.69 -17.48
N ALA A 372 19.73 25.85 -16.85
CA ALA A 372 19.88 27.11 -17.58
C ALA A 372 21.12 27.12 -18.50
N ALA A 373 22.26 26.60 -18.02
CA ALA A 373 23.48 26.47 -18.82
C ALA A 373 23.29 25.50 -20.02
N VAL A 374 22.66 24.35 -19.77
CA VAL A 374 22.35 23.38 -20.85
C VAL A 374 21.36 23.97 -21.85
N CYS A 375 20.33 24.68 -21.37
CA CYS A 375 19.36 25.38 -22.23
C CYS A 375 20.02 26.43 -23.10
N PHE A 376 20.90 27.26 -22.52
CA PHE A 376 21.66 28.24 -23.29
C PHE A 376 22.48 27.60 -24.41
N LEU A 377 23.21 26.52 -24.10
CA LEU A 377 23.99 25.76 -25.09
C LEU A 377 23.08 25.14 -26.18
N LYS A 378 21.94 24.56 -25.76
CA LYS A 378 20.94 23.99 -26.68
C LYS A 378 20.40 25.04 -27.64
N VAL A 379 19.99 26.18 -27.14
CA VAL A 379 19.46 27.28 -28.01
C VAL A 379 20.53 27.76 -28.94
N LEU A 380 21.78 27.95 -28.46
CA LEU A 380 22.87 28.45 -29.32
C LEU A 380 23.28 27.40 -30.37
N LEU A 381 23.43 26.15 -30.03
CA LEU A 381 23.95 25.12 -30.94
C LEU A 381 22.85 24.53 -31.85
N VAL A 382 21.70 24.24 -31.28
CA VAL A 382 20.61 23.56 -32.00
C VAL A 382 19.74 24.60 -32.73
N ASP A 383 19.14 25.54 -32.00
CA ASP A 383 18.13 26.41 -32.56
C ASP A 383 18.76 27.46 -33.51
N ARG A 384 19.90 28.09 -33.12
CA ARG A 384 20.54 29.11 -33.94
C ARG A 384 21.50 28.54 -34.99
N LEU A 385 22.41 27.60 -34.60
CA LEU A 385 23.45 27.13 -35.50
C LEU A 385 22.94 26.00 -36.43
N LEU A 386 22.21 25.02 -35.92
CA LEU A 386 21.74 23.87 -36.69
C LEU A 386 20.44 24.17 -37.47
N MET A 387 19.46 24.79 -36.80
CA MET A 387 18.15 25.10 -37.40
C MET A 387 18.13 26.48 -38.09
N HIS A 388 19.19 27.26 -38.00
CA HIS A 388 19.33 28.60 -38.62
C HIS A 388 18.17 29.54 -38.25
N ASN A 389 17.67 29.46 -37.01
CA ASN A 389 16.55 30.30 -36.57
C ASN A 389 17.05 31.68 -36.11
N GLU A 390 17.05 32.65 -37.05
CA GLU A 390 17.49 34.03 -36.79
C GLU A 390 16.52 34.83 -35.88
N SER A 391 15.30 34.34 -35.67
CA SER A 391 14.32 35.03 -34.81
C SER A 391 14.65 34.95 -33.31
N ILE A 392 15.57 34.07 -32.90
CA ILE A 392 16.02 33.93 -31.53
C ILE A 392 17.24 34.82 -31.30
N SER A 393 17.03 36.02 -30.77
CA SER A 393 18.11 36.91 -30.36
C SER A 393 18.76 36.43 -29.05
N LEU A 394 19.95 36.97 -28.73
CA LEU A 394 20.61 36.68 -27.47
C LEU A 394 19.76 37.11 -26.24
N SER A 395 18.97 38.18 -26.38
CA SER A 395 18.07 38.66 -25.34
C SER A 395 16.92 37.68 -25.10
N VAL A 396 16.41 37.05 -26.15
CA VAL A 396 15.38 35.98 -26.02
C VAL A 396 15.94 34.76 -25.33
N ASP A 397 17.15 34.33 -25.72
CA ASP A 397 17.83 33.21 -25.06
C ASP A 397 18.06 33.46 -23.56
N LEU A 398 18.51 34.67 -23.20
CA LEU A 398 18.69 35.09 -21.83
C LEU A 398 17.36 35.03 -21.05
N VAL A 399 16.25 35.50 -21.64
CA VAL A 399 14.91 35.44 -21.00
C VAL A 399 14.51 34.00 -20.73
N ILE A 400 14.71 33.10 -21.70
CA ILE A 400 14.36 31.69 -21.61
C ILE A 400 15.18 31.02 -20.44
N CYS A 401 16.50 31.24 -20.44
CA CYS A 401 17.38 30.66 -19.44
C CYS A 401 17.12 31.16 -18.03
N LEU A 402 16.88 32.47 -17.86
CA LEU A 402 16.51 33.04 -16.57
C LEU A 402 15.14 32.56 -16.09
N ALA A 403 14.15 32.54 -16.98
CA ALA A 403 12.83 32.00 -16.67
C ALA A 403 12.92 30.53 -16.24
N LEU A 404 13.67 29.71 -16.97
CA LEU A 404 13.89 28.32 -16.61
C LEU A 404 14.52 28.15 -15.24
N GLY A 405 15.60 28.90 -14.94
CA GLY A 405 16.27 28.82 -13.65
C GLY A 405 15.34 29.18 -12.48
N VAL A 406 14.54 30.24 -12.62
CA VAL A 406 13.56 30.65 -11.60
C VAL A 406 12.41 29.64 -11.50
N THR A 407 11.91 29.15 -12.63
CA THR A 407 10.88 28.10 -12.68
C THR A 407 11.30 26.86 -11.90
N VAL A 408 12.53 26.39 -12.07
CA VAL A 408 13.07 25.21 -11.36
C VAL A 408 13.07 25.44 -9.85
N VAL A 409 13.48 26.62 -9.39
CA VAL A 409 13.47 26.95 -7.96
C VAL A 409 12.04 26.96 -7.43
N MET A 410 11.12 27.65 -8.13
CA MET A 410 9.72 27.71 -7.70
C MET A 410 9.05 26.32 -7.71
N ALA A 411 9.29 25.54 -8.76
CA ALA A 411 8.72 24.20 -8.90
C ALA A 411 9.13 23.29 -7.74
N LYS A 412 10.41 23.25 -7.38
CA LYS A 412 10.91 22.44 -6.26
C LYS A 412 10.35 22.94 -4.93
N MET A 413 10.21 24.25 -4.75
CA MET A 413 9.59 24.81 -3.54
C MET A 413 8.12 24.43 -3.43
N VAL A 414 7.35 24.50 -4.51
CA VAL A 414 5.94 24.04 -4.55
C VAL A 414 5.88 22.55 -4.27
N GLY A 415 6.72 21.77 -4.96
CA GLY A 415 6.76 20.30 -4.83
C GLY A 415 7.05 19.82 -3.42
N CYS A 416 7.96 20.45 -2.68
CA CYS A 416 8.24 20.05 -1.30
C CYS A 416 7.25 20.63 -0.27
N THR A 417 6.63 21.79 -0.55
CA THR A 417 5.75 22.45 0.42
C THR A 417 4.35 21.85 0.44
N LEU A 418 3.81 21.46 -0.72
CA LEU A 418 2.44 20.94 -0.82
C LEU A 418 2.20 19.66 -0.04
N PRO A 419 3.05 18.60 -0.12
CA PRO A 419 2.87 17.41 0.70
C PRO A 419 2.96 17.68 2.20
N LEU A 420 3.89 18.54 2.64
CA LEU A 420 4.01 18.96 4.04
C LEU A 420 2.77 19.71 4.52
N LEU A 421 2.18 20.52 3.65
CA LEU A 421 0.94 21.24 3.96
C LEU A 421 -0.25 20.27 4.04
N ALA A 422 -0.32 19.30 3.13
CA ALA A 422 -1.36 18.26 3.14
C ALA A 422 -1.33 17.46 4.47
N LYS A 423 -0.16 16.96 4.87
CA LYS A 423 0.02 16.26 6.16
C LYS A 423 -0.39 17.16 7.35
N ARG A 424 -0.05 18.45 7.31
CA ARG A 424 -0.44 19.38 8.37
C ARG A 424 -1.95 19.62 8.46
N LEU A 425 -2.65 19.52 7.34
CA LEU A 425 -4.11 19.70 7.27
C LEU A 425 -4.87 18.38 7.50
N GLY A 426 -4.17 17.27 7.70
CA GLY A 426 -4.76 15.95 7.90
C GLY A 426 -5.21 15.28 6.60
N PHE A 427 -4.66 15.70 5.46
CA PHE A 427 -4.84 15.03 4.18
C PHE A 427 -3.65 14.13 3.89
N ASP A 428 -3.89 13.07 3.14
CA ASP A 428 -2.84 12.22 2.63
C ASP A 428 -1.87 13.03 1.72
N PRO A 429 -0.54 13.02 2.04
CA PRO A 429 0.47 13.70 1.23
C PRO A 429 0.56 13.19 -0.21
N ALA A 430 0.23 11.92 -0.49
CA ALA A 430 0.29 11.30 -1.80
C ALA A 430 -0.64 11.98 -2.81
N VAL A 431 -1.77 12.54 -2.36
CA VAL A 431 -2.68 13.33 -3.20
C VAL A 431 -2.00 14.55 -3.82
N MET A 432 -0.98 15.11 -3.15
CA MET A 432 -0.20 16.26 -3.65
C MET A 432 0.97 15.82 -4.55
N ALA A 433 0.79 14.74 -5.30
CA ALA A 433 1.81 14.19 -6.18
C ALA A 433 1.80 14.82 -7.60
N SER A 434 2.46 14.14 -8.50
CA SER A 434 2.90 14.64 -9.81
C SER A 434 1.85 15.42 -10.62
N PRO A 435 0.64 14.89 -10.89
CA PRO A 435 -0.30 15.59 -11.80
C PRO A 435 -0.87 16.89 -11.22
N PHE A 436 -1.05 16.95 -9.90
CA PHE A 436 -1.53 18.17 -9.24
C PHE A 436 -0.45 19.26 -9.22
N ILE A 437 0.78 18.86 -8.91
CA ILE A 437 1.94 19.77 -8.88
C ILE A 437 2.22 20.30 -10.29
N THR A 438 2.23 19.46 -11.31
CA THR A 438 2.49 19.91 -12.68
C THR A 438 1.52 20.99 -13.10
N THR A 439 0.23 20.85 -12.80
CA THR A 439 -0.77 21.88 -13.14
C THR A 439 -0.49 23.23 -12.47
N ILE A 440 -0.11 23.23 -11.19
CA ILE A 440 0.23 24.47 -10.46
C ILE A 440 1.53 25.07 -11.02
N VAL A 441 2.54 24.22 -11.20
CA VAL A 441 3.85 24.64 -11.69
C VAL A 441 3.77 25.18 -13.12
N ASP A 442 2.96 24.60 -13.98
CA ASP A 442 2.73 25.07 -15.34
C ASP A 442 2.23 26.51 -15.36
N ALA A 443 1.20 26.79 -14.56
CA ALA A 443 0.67 28.15 -14.44
C ALA A 443 1.73 29.14 -13.91
N LEU A 444 2.48 28.76 -12.88
CA LEU A 444 3.53 29.59 -12.32
C LEU A 444 4.70 29.80 -13.28
N SER A 445 5.11 28.76 -14.00
CA SER A 445 6.18 28.81 -15.00
C SER A 445 5.86 29.80 -16.12
N LEU A 446 4.63 29.78 -16.60
CA LEU A 446 4.17 30.73 -17.61
C LEU A 446 4.14 32.16 -17.11
N LEU A 447 3.65 32.38 -15.89
CA LEU A 447 3.65 33.71 -15.28
C LEU A 447 5.07 34.28 -15.18
N VAL A 448 6.01 33.47 -14.69
CA VAL A 448 7.43 33.85 -14.59
C VAL A 448 8.00 34.15 -15.98
N TYR A 449 7.76 33.26 -16.94
CA TYR A 449 8.25 33.40 -18.31
C TYR A 449 7.79 34.70 -18.95
N PHE A 450 6.50 34.97 -18.92
CA PHE A 450 5.94 36.19 -19.51
C PHE A 450 6.33 37.45 -18.75
N LEU A 451 6.51 37.38 -17.42
CA LEU A 451 7.03 38.49 -16.64
C LEU A 451 8.44 38.86 -17.08
N PHE A 452 9.33 37.89 -17.28
CA PHE A 452 10.69 38.14 -17.80
C PHE A 452 10.65 38.64 -19.22
N ALA A 453 9.82 38.06 -20.12
CA ALA A 453 9.66 38.51 -21.48
C ALA A 453 9.21 39.97 -21.52
N LYS A 454 8.19 40.34 -20.73
CA LYS A 454 7.70 41.73 -20.66
C LYS A 454 8.77 42.68 -20.13
N THR A 455 9.50 42.29 -19.08
CA THR A 455 10.45 43.20 -18.43
C THR A 455 11.74 43.37 -19.23
N ILE A 456 12.27 42.31 -19.83
CA ILE A 456 13.59 42.35 -20.52
C ILE A 456 13.44 42.73 -22.02
N LEU A 457 12.39 42.24 -22.67
CA LEU A 457 12.17 42.48 -24.08
C LEU A 457 11.26 43.69 -24.36
N GLY A 458 10.62 44.25 -23.32
CA GLY A 458 9.76 45.45 -23.47
C GLY A 458 8.43 45.16 -24.19
N LEU A 459 7.92 43.91 -24.08
CA LEU A 459 6.70 43.45 -24.77
C LEU A 459 5.42 43.87 -24.05
#